data_aa6f726cd6fc37ddc9349c87963f6f3b
#
_entry.id   aa6f726cd6fc37ddc9349c87963f6f3b
#
_cell.length_a   1.000
_cell.length_b   1.000
_cell.length_c   1.000
_cell.angle_alpha   90.00
_cell.angle_beta   90.00
_cell.angle_gamma   90.00
#
_symmetry.space_group_name_H-M   'P 1'
#
loop_
_entity.id
_entity.type
_entity.pdbx_description
1 polymer ?
#
loop_
_entity_poly.entity_id
_entity_poly.type
_entity_poly.pdbx_seq_one_letter_code
_entity_poly.pdbx_strand_id
1 'polypeptide(L)'
;MLKTRNFGDPAKGLKINWTVARGGDVRNVIPAAASAIADVRSLSNKDLDLMEASLKEAIKDKLIPDTQIDLSFYRSRPAFEATQASRVMAQHALGIFQEIGQSLLVQERATGGGTDAAFAGLRPKGGVLESFGLRGFGAHSNDDEYIFIDSIAPRLYLSTRMVMDVGSGKVKW
;
A
#
# COMPACT_ATOMS: atom_id res chain seq x y z
N MET A 1 -22.96 1.14 -5.41
CA MET A 1 -22.52 -0.01 -4.59
C MET A 1 -22.77 -1.35 -5.26
N LEU A 2 -24.04 -1.78 -5.55
CA LEU A 2 -24.30 -3.12 -6.13
C LEU A 2 -23.60 -3.37 -7.47
N LYS A 3 -23.58 -2.39 -8.38
CA LYS A 3 -22.92 -2.48 -9.68
C LYS A 3 -21.38 -2.59 -9.59
N THR A 4 -20.79 -2.19 -8.48
CA THR A 4 -19.31 -2.13 -8.30
C THR A 4 -18.76 -3.26 -7.46
N ARG A 5 -19.60 -4.18 -6.96
CA ARG A 5 -19.15 -5.27 -6.08
C ARG A 5 -18.15 -6.22 -6.74
N ASN A 6 -18.13 -6.28 -8.06
CA ASN A 6 -17.22 -7.14 -8.84
C ASN A 6 -16.05 -6.35 -9.46
N PHE A 7 -15.80 -5.11 -9.03
CA PHE A 7 -14.68 -4.30 -9.54
C PHE A 7 -13.34 -4.67 -8.90
N GLY A 8 -13.37 -5.39 -7.79
CA GLY A 8 -12.16 -5.96 -7.21
C GLY A 8 -11.69 -7.19 -7.98
N ASP A 9 -10.39 -7.43 -7.95
CA ASP A 9 -9.73 -8.64 -8.46
C ASP A 9 -8.77 -9.17 -7.38
N PRO A 10 -9.23 -10.10 -6.52
CA PRO A 10 -8.41 -10.63 -5.44
C PRO A 10 -7.12 -11.32 -5.93
N ALA A 11 -7.11 -11.86 -7.15
CA ALA A 11 -5.92 -12.50 -7.73
C ALA A 11 -4.82 -11.47 -8.01
N LYS A 12 -5.20 -10.24 -8.35
CA LYS A 12 -4.29 -9.09 -8.52
C LYS A 12 -4.09 -8.27 -7.25
N GLY A 13 -4.73 -8.66 -6.14
CA GLY A 13 -4.70 -7.88 -4.90
C GLY A 13 -5.47 -6.57 -4.95
N LEU A 14 -6.35 -6.39 -5.96
CA LEU A 14 -7.25 -5.24 -6.06
C LEU A 14 -8.52 -5.50 -5.26
N LYS A 15 -8.77 -4.67 -4.24
CA LYS A 15 -9.92 -4.80 -3.35
C LYS A 15 -10.70 -3.49 -3.29
N ILE A 16 -12.01 -3.58 -3.24
CA ILE A 16 -12.92 -2.47 -2.95
C ILE A 16 -13.91 -2.92 -1.88
N ASN A 17 -13.94 -2.21 -0.76
CA ASN A 17 -14.83 -2.50 0.36
C ASN A 17 -15.66 -1.26 0.67
N TRP A 18 -16.96 -1.35 0.53
CA TRP A 18 -17.89 -0.30 0.94
C TRP A 18 -18.07 -0.37 2.45
N THR A 19 -17.52 0.61 3.15
CA THR A 19 -17.40 0.59 4.62
C THR A 19 -18.37 1.51 5.31
N VAL A 20 -18.86 2.53 4.62
CA VAL A 20 -19.86 3.46 5.15
C VAL A 20 -20.97 3.65 4.14
N ALA A 21 -22.22 3.66 4.60
CA ALA A 21 -23.38 4.07 3.83
C ALA A 21 -24.30 4.89 4.72
N ARG A 22 -24.78 6.03 4.23
CA ARG A 22 -25.68 6.93 4.94
C ARG A 22 -26.78 7.39 3.99
N GLY A 23 -28.02 7.49 4.49
CA GLY A 23 -29.14 8.00 3.73
C GLY A 23 -30.43 7.89 4.54
N GLY A 24 -31.13 9.02 4.63
CA GLY A 24 -32.43 9.16 5.29
C GLY A 24 -32.37 9.20 6.81
N ASP A 25 -33.28 10.00 7.37
CA ASP A 25 -33.44 10.18 8.82
C ASP A 25 -34.88 9.81 9.28
N VAL A 26 -35.79 9.69 8.32
CA VAL A 26 -37.21 9.44 8.58
C VAL A 26 -37.69 8.21 7.83
N ARG A 27 -38.32 7.27 8.52
CA ARG A 27 -38.63 5.93 7.99
C ARG A 27 -39.60 5.88 6.80
N ASN A 28 -40.45 6.90 6.65
CA ASN A 28 -41.51 6.96 5.65
C ASN A 28 -41.27 8.05 4.58
N VAL A 29 -40.05 8.53 4.48
CA VAL A 29 -39.63 9.52 3.50
C VAL A 29 -38.44 8.98 2.70
N ILE A 30 -38.55 9.08 1.37
CA ILE A 30 -37.38 8.76 0.50
C ILE A 30 -36.35 9.87 0.68
N PRO A 31 -35.10 9.54 1.02
CA PRO A 31 -34.09 10.55 1.26
C PRO A 31 -33.74 11.31 -0.02
N ALA A 32 -33.58 12.64 0.12
CA ALA A 32 -33.14 13.50 -0.97
C ALA A 32 -31.66 13.30 -1.32
N ALA A 33 -30.85 12.82 -0.36
CA ALA A 33 -29.44 12.57 -0.53
C ALA A 33 -29.00 11.29 0.19
N ALA A 34 -27.99 10.64 -0.37
CA ALA A 34 -27.33 9.51 0.26
C ALA A 34 -25.82 9.56 -0.07
N SER A 35 -24.99 8.98 0.78
CA SER A 35 -23.56 8.87 0.54
C SER A 35 -23.05 7.48 0.88
N ALA A 36 -21.96 7.08 0.23
CA ALA A 36 -21.25 5.85 0.56
C ALA A 36 -19.74 6.07 0.41
N ILE A 37 -18.96 5.43 1.29
CA ILE A 37 -17.50 5.48 1.27
C ILE A 37 -16.98 4.06 1.11
N ALA A 38 -16.00 3.90 0.23
CA ALA A 38 -15.27 2.65 0.06
C ALA A 38 -13.78 2.82 0.37
N ASP A 39 -13.18 1.79 0.96
CA ASP A 39 -11.73 1.60 1.02
C ASP A 39 -11.31 0.80 -0.22
N VAL A 40 -10.34 1.33 -0.97
CA VAL A 40 -9.76 0.67 -2.15
C VAL A 40 -8.29 0.41 -1.88
N ARG A 41 -7.87 -0.84 -2.10
CA ARG A 41 -6.48 -1.27 -1.97
C ARG A 41 -6.03 -1.99 -3.22
N SER A 42 -4.81 -1.71 -3.66
CA SER A 42 -4.21 -2.34 -4.84
C SER A 42 -2.70 -2.52 -4.64
N LEU A 43 -2.16 -3.52 -5.31
CA LEU A 43 -0.72 -3.75 -5.44
C LEU A 43 -0.11 -3.00 -6.62
N SER A 44 -0.94 -2.39 -7.48
CA SER A 44 -0.51 -1.70 -8.71
C SER A 44 -1.19 -0.34 -8.85
N ASN A 45 -0.41 0.68 -9.20
CA ASN A 45 -0.93 2.02 -9.49
C ASN A 45 -1.81 2.00 -10.76
N LYS A 46 -1.44 1.20 -11.75
CA LYS A 46 -2.24 1.02 -12.98
C LYS A 46 -3.63 0.45 -12.68
N ASP A 47 -3.74 -0.49 -11.75
CA ASP A 47 -5.04 -1.06 -11.38
C ASP A 47 -5.89 -0.05 -10.63
N LEU A 48 -5.29 0.88 -9.86
CA LEU A 48 -6.02 2.01 -9.27
C LEU A 48 -6.56 2.96 -10.35
N ASP A 49 -5.77 3.24 -11.40
CA ASP A 49 -6.22 4.07 -12.54
C ASP A 49 -7.43 3.42 -13.25
N LEU A 50 -7.35 2.12 -13.49
CA LEU A 50 -8.43 1.36 -14.12
C LEU A 50 -9.68 1.31 -13.23
N MET A 51 -9.52 1.14 -11.92
CA MET A 51 -10.62 1.16 -10.96
C MET A 51 -11.32 2.51 -10.97
N GLU A 52 -10.56 3.60 -10.91
CA GLU A 52 -11.11 4.96 -10.96
C GLU A 52 -11.90 5.21 -12.26
N ALA A 53 -11.33 4.81 -13.39
CA ALA A 53 -12.01 4.92 -14.69
C ALA A 53 -13.29 4.10 -14.73
N SER A 54 -13.26 2.87 -14.22
CA SER A 54 -14.44 1.99 -14.15
C SER A 54 -15.55 2.54 -13.25
N LEU A 55 -15.17 3.17 -12.12
CA LEU A 55 -16.14 3.82 -11.24
C LEU A 55 -16.77 5.04 -11.90
N LYS A 56 -15.95 5.87 -12.59
CA LYS A 56 -16.43 7.04 -13.35
C LYS A 56 -17.41 6.63 -14.46
N GLU A 57 -17.18 5.50 -15.09
CA GLU A 57 -18.11 4.97 -16.10
C GLU A 57 -19.38 4.43 -15.47
N ALA A 58 -19.25 3.67 -14.37
CA ALA A 58 -20.39 3.05 -13.71
C ALA A 58 -21.41 4.03 -13.15
N ILE A 59 -21.02 5.24 -12.76
CA ILE A 59 -21.93 6.28 -12.25
C ILE A 59 -22.79 6.91 -13.36
N LYS A 60 -22.43 6.75 -14.63
CA LYS A 60 -23.22 7.26 -15.75
C LYS A 60 -24.51 6.45 -15.95
N ASP A 61 -24.47 5.15 -15.64
CA ASP A 61 -25.62 4.26 -15.69
C ASP A 61 -26.43 4.35 -14.39
N LYS A 62 -27.34 5.30 -14.35
CA LYS A 62 -28.16 5.62 -13.19
C LYS A 62 -29.35 4.67 -13.09
N LEU A 63 -29.59 4.13 -11.90
CA LEU A 63 -30.82 3.34 -11.63
C LEU A 63 -32.07 4.24 -11.60
N ILE A 64 -31.94 5.44 -11.09
CA ILE A 64 -32.98 6.47 -11.05
C ILE A 64 -32.49 7.64 -11.90
N PRO A 65 -33.12 7.91 -13.07
CA PRO A 65 -32.58 8.89 -14.05
C PRO A 65 -32.37 10.30 -13.49
N ASP A 66 -33.31 10.75 -12.63
CA ASP A 66 -33.30 12.12 -12.09
C ASP A 66 -32.30 12.33 -10.92
N THR A 67 -31.53 11.32 -10.56
CA THR A 67 -30.49 11.47 -9.53
C THR A 67 -29.21 12.06 -10.12
N GLN A 68 -28.51 12.83 -9.31
CA GLN A 68 -27.12 13.21 -9.56
C GLN A 68 -26.20 12.30 -8.72
N ILE A 69 -25.10 11.83 -9.31
CA ILE A 69 -24.10 11.03 -8.62
C ILE A 69 -22.75 11.72 -8.78
N ASP A 70 -22.19 12.14 -7.66
CA ASP A 70 -20.85 12.71 -7.59
C ASP A 70 -19.88 11.65 -7.06
N LEU A 71 -18.77 11.44 -7.76
CA LEU A 71 -17.72 10.52 -7.39
C LEU A 71 -16.46 11.30 -7.05
N SER A 72 -15.95 11.09 -5.83
CA SER A 72 -14.62 11.54 -5.41
C SER A 72 -13.72 10.33 -5.24
N PHE A 73 -12.60 10.28 -5.95
CA PHE A 73 -11.60 9.21 -5.81
C PHE A 73 -10.32 9.82 -5.27
N TYR A 74 -10.06 9.61 -3.98
CA TYR A 74 -8.92 10.15 -3.29
C TYR A 74 -7.83 9.11 -3.10
N ARG A 75 -6.59 9.43 -3.50
CA ARG A 75 -5.42 8.56 -3.33
C ARG A 75 -4.56 9.09 -2.19
N SER A 76 -4.66 8.46 -1.03
CA SER A 76 -3.82 8.85 0.11
C SER A 76 -2.36 8.43 -0.07
N ARG A 77 -2.13 7.19 -0.52
CA ARG A 77 -0.80 6.67 -0.88
C ARG A 77 -0.87 5.88 -2.18
N PRO A 78 0.16 5.98 -3.05
CA PRO A 78 0.27 5.10 -4.22
C PRO A 78 0.53 3.66 -3.79
N ALA A 79 0.36 2.71 -4.71
CA ALA A 79 0.83 1.35 -4.51
C ALA A 79 2.37 1.33 -4.49
N PHE A 80 2.95 0.58 -3.55
CA PHE A 80 4.39 0.37 -3.50
C PHE A 80 4.74 -0.89 -4.29
N GLU A 81 5.20 -0.69 -5.51
CA GLU A 81 5.52 -1.77 -6.44
C GLU A 81 7.00 -2.14 -6.36
N ALA A 82 7.31 -3.42 -6.13
CA ALA A 82 8.68 -3.90 -6.11
C ALA A 82 9.27 -3.92 -7.53
N THR A 83 10.27 -3.07 -7.77
CA THR A 83 11.03 -3.04 -9.02
C THR A 83 12.15 -4.09 -9.04
N GLN A 84 12.74 -4.34 -10.20
CA GLN A 84 13.93 -5.19 -10.29
C GLN A 84 15.09 -4.61 -9.47
N ALA A 85 15.29 -3.30 -9.49
CA ALA A 85 16.28 -2.62 -8.67
C ALA A 85 16.04 -2.82 -7.17
N SER A 86 14.79 -2.77 -6.70
CA SER A 86 14.43 -3.08 -5.31
C SER A 86 14.79 -4.52 -4.95
N ARG A 87 14.55 -5.48 -5.84
CA ARG A 87 14.90 -6.90 -5.61
C ARG A 87 16.42 -7.09 -5.51
N VAL A 88 17.20 -6.46 -6.38
CA VAL A 88 18.67 -6.48 -6.33
C VAL A 88 19.17 -5.90 -5.00
N MET A 89 18.63 -4.76 -4.57
CA MET A 89 18.98 -4.17 -3.28
C MET A 89 18.60 -5.08 -2.10
N ALA A 90 17.45 -5.74 -2.13
CA ALA A 90 17.03 -6.68 -1.10
C ALA A 90 17.97 -7.88 -1.01
N GLN A 91 18.40 -8.44 -2.13
CA GLN A 91 19.38 -9.52 -2.18
C GLN A 91 20.75 -9.09 -1.63
N HIS A 92 21.18 -7.86 -1.95
CA HIS A 92 22.41 -7.31 -1.39
C HIS A 92 22.32 -7.17 0.14
N ALA A 93 21.18 -6.68 0.65
CA ALA A 93 20.92 -6.57 2.08
C ALA A 93 20.96 -7.93 2.79
N LEU A 94 20.43 -8.99 2.16
CA LEU A 94 20.56 -10.36 2.65
C LEU A 94 22.01 -10.78 2.82
N GLY A 95 22.85 -10.52 1.81
CA GLY A 95 24.29 -10.83 1.87
C GLY A 95 24.99 -10.12 3.02
N ILE A 96 24.72 -8.81 3.21
CA ILE A 96 25.30 -8.04 4.33
C ILE A 96 24.91 -8.64 5.68
N PHE A 97 23.65 -9.07 5.84
CA PHE A 97 23.19 -9.65 7.10
C PHE A 97 23.82 -11.03 7.38
N GLN A 98 24.05 -11.80 6.34
CA GLN A 98 24.75 -13.09 6.45
C GLN A 98 26.23 -12.92 6.89
N GLU A 99 26.90 -11.82 6.49
CA GLU A 99 28.28 -11.52 6.91
C GLU A 99 28.43 -11.45 8.44
N ILE A 100 27.37 -11.07 9.15
CA ILE A 100 27.35 -10.96 10.62
C ILE A 100 26.59 -12.13 11.29
N GLY A 101 26.35 -13.22 10.57
CA GLY A 101 25.65 -14.39 11.10
C GLY A 101 24.18 -14.15 11.40
N GLN A 102 23.56 -13.12 10.83
CA GLN A 102 22.15 -12.79 10.99
C GLN A 102 21.31 -13.24 9.81
N SER A 103 20.01 -13.43 10.03
CA SER A 103 19.05 -13.72 8.98
C SER A 103 18.11 -12.55 8.75
N LEU A 104 17.82 -12.26 7.49
CA LEU A 104 16.88 -11.23 7.06
C LEU A 104 15.74 -11.89 6.28
N LEU A 105 14.50 -11.62 6.68
CA LEU A 105 13.34 -12.04 5.93
C LEU A 105 13.00 -10.97 4.88
N VAL A 106 13.11 -11.31 3.61
CA VAL A 106 12.60 -10.50 2.51
C VAL A 106 11.21 -11.00 2.15
N GLN A 107 10.22 -10.13 2.25
CA GLN A 107 8.85 -10.47 1.90
C GLN A 107 8.63 -10.28 0.39
N GLU A 108 8.21 -11.33 -0.28
CA GLU A 108 7.91 -11.29 -1.73
C GLU A 108 6.48 -10.83 -2.01
N ARG A 109 5.61 -10.83 -0.99
CA ARG A 109 4.21 -10.43 -1.11
C ARG A 109 3.95 -9.21 -0.23
N ALA A 110 3.15 -8.28 -0.76
CA ALA A 110 2.71 -7.12 -0.01
C ALA A 110 1.84 -7.53 1.19
N THR A 111 2.07 -6.88 2.33
CA THR A 111 1.33 -7.11 3.58
C THR A 111 -0.02 -6.40 3.61
N GLY A 112 -0.27 -5.49 2.66
CA GLY A 112 -1.50 -4.69 2.59
C GLY A 112 -1.47 -3.44 3.46
N GLY A 113 -0.38 -3.17 4.18
CA GLY A 113 -0.14 -1.89 4.86
C GLY A 113 0.20 -0.77 3.89
N GLY A 114 -0.04 0.48 4.29
CA GLY A 114 0.44 1.66 3.55
C GLY A 114 1.84 2.04 4.02
N THR A 115 2.70 2.50 3.09
CA THR A 115 4.05 2.98 3.40
C THR A 115 4.35 4.27 2.66
N ASP A 116 5.11 5.16 3.29
CA ASP A 116 5.59 6.40 2.65
C ASP A 116 6.70 6.12 1.61
N ALA A 117 7.35 4.95 1.67
CA ALA A 117 8.26 4.48 0.63
C ALA A 117 7.60 4.39 -0.76
N ALA A 118 6.26 4.26 -0.81
CA ALA A 118 5.49 4.28 -2.05
C ALA A 118 5.66 5.58 -2.84
N PHE A 119 5.80 6.72 -2.17
CA PHE A 119 6.06 8.01 -2.84
C PHE A 119 7.48 8.05 -3.44
N ALA A 120 8.48 7.53 -2.72
CA ALA A 120 9.83 7.38 -3.25
C ALA A 120 9.88 6.42 -4.44
N GLY A 121 9.00 5.41 -4.45
CA GLY A 121 8.87 4.42 -5.51
C GLY A 121 8.22 4.92 -6.80
N LEU A 122 7.61 6.11 -6.83
CA LEU A 122 6.97 6.64 -8.04
C LEU A 122 7.97 7.01 -9.14
N ARG A 123 9.13 7.53 -8.78
CA ARG A 123 10.18 7.96 -9.73
C ARG A 123 11.57 7.65 -9.16
N PRO A 124 11.87 6.40 -8.83
CA PRO A 124 13.13 6.05 -8.20
C PRO A 124 14.28 6.12 -9.23
N LYS A 125 15.43 6.60 -8.81
CA LYS A 125 16.69 6.50 -9.59
C LYS A 125 17.35 5.12 -9.44
N GLY A 126 16.86 4.30 -8.53
CA GLY A 126 17.34 2.96 -8.19
C GLY A 126 16.25 2.17 -7.48
N GLY A 127 16.63 1.20 -6.66
CA GLY A 127 15.69 0.45 -5.83
C GLY A 127 15.20 1.26 -4.63
N VAL A 128 14.01 0.93 -4.16
CA VAL A 128 13.46 1.42 -2.90
C VAL A 128 13.17 0.23 -2.01
N LEU A 129 13.62 0.28 -0.77
CA LEU A 129 13.33 -0.70 0.26
C LEU A 129 12.57 -0.04 1.40
N GLU A 130 11.71 -0.81 2.05
CA GLU A 130 11.02 -0.40 3.27
C GLU A 130 11.19 -1.42 4.38
N SER A 131 10.64 -1.13 5.57
CA SER A 131 10.75 -2.00 6.76
C SER A 131 12.21 -2.29 7.15
N PHE A 132 13.09 -1.33 6.91
CA PHE A 132 14.52 -1.44 7.11
C PHE A 132 14.96 -1.11 8.55
N GLY A 133 14.02 -0.62 9.36
CA GLY A 133 14.24 -0.23 10.75
C GLY A 133 14.38 -1.39 11.72
N LEU A 134 14.21 -1.09 12.99
CA LEU A 134 14.33 -2.05 14.09
C LEU A 134 13.24 -3.12 14.03
N ARG A 135 13.54 -4.29 14.56
CA ARG A 135 12.52 -5.32 14.77
C ARG A 135 11.64 -4.93 15.95
N GLY A 136 10.35 -5.14 15.81
CA GLY A 136 9.38 -4.84 16.85
C GLY A 136 8.07 -5.56 16.60
N PHE A 137 7.13 -5.35 17.49
CA PHE A 137 5.79 -5.88 17.44
C PHE A 137 4.79 -4.86 17.98
N GLY A 138 3.48 -5.08 17.71
CA GLY A 138 2.40 -4.28 18.29
C GLY A 138 2.28 -2.88 17.70
N ALA A 139 2.79 -2.61 16.49
CA ALA A 139 2.65 -1.31 15.83
C ALA A 139 1.18 -0.85 15.83
N HIS A 140 0.95 0.40 16.24
CA HIS A 140 -0.37 1.01 16.46
C HIS A 140 -1.14 0.49 17.70
N SER A 141 -0.54 -0.35 18.54
CA SER A 141 -1.07 -0.67 19.86
C SER A 141 -0.67 0.40 20.87
N ASN A 142 -1.59 0.77 21.77
CA ASN A 142 -1.26 1.73 22.82
C ASN A 142 -0.41 1.11 23.95
N ASP A 143 -0.51 -0.19 24.14
CA ASP A 143 0.03 -0.87 25.32
C ASP A 143 1.09 -1.93 24.99
N ASP A 144 1.11 -2.43 23.75
CA ASP A 144 1.91 -3.59 23.35
C ASP A 144 2.95 -3.28 22.26
N GLU A 145 3.16 -2.00 21.90
CA GLU A 145 4.18 -1.63 20.91
C GLU A 145 5.57 -1.64 21.56
N TYR A 146 6.47 -2.45 21.00
CA TYR A 146 7.83 -2.55 21.47
C TYR A 146 8.83 -2.88 20.37
N ILE A 147 10.10 -2.63 20.66
CA ILE A 147 11.23 -3.03 19.82
C ILE A 147 12.10 -4.07 20.51
N PHE A 148 12.76 -4.90 19.73
CA PHE A 148 13.80 -5.80 20.21
C PHE A 148 15.13 -5.05 20.27
N ILE A 149 15.67 -4.85 21.46
CA ILE A 149 16.93 -4.11 21.69
C ILE A 149 18.12 -4.78 20.96
N ASP A 150 18.15 -6.11 20.92
CA ASP A 150 19.15 -6.89 20.21
C ASP A 150 19.15 -6.66 18.68
N SER A 151 18.09 -6.08 18.15
CA SER A 151 18.01 -5.72 16.73
C SER A 151 18.71 -4.40 16.39
N ILE A 152 19.05 -3.57 17.37
CA ILE A 152 19.60 -2.21 17.12
C ILE A 152 20.94 -2.29 16.38
N ALA A 153 21.90 -2.99 16.95
CA ALA A 153 23.24 -3.04 16.37
C ALA A 153 23.27 -3.72 14.98
N PRO A 154 22.64 -4.88 14.76
CA PRO A 154 22.57 -5.49 13.43
C PRO A 154 21.88 -4.62 12.39
N ARG A 155 20.77 -3.95 12.75
CA ARG A 155 20.04 -3.10 11.82
C ARG A 155 20.78 -1.81 11.49
N LEU A 156 21.48 -1.23 12.45
CA LEU A 156 22.37 -0.09 12.21
C LEU A 156 23.51 -0.46 11.27
N TYR A 157 24.16 -1.63 11.51
CA TYR A 157 25.18 -2.16 10.62
C TYR A 157 24.66 -2.33 9.18
N LEU A 158 23.50 -2.99 9.03
CA LEU A 158 22.87 -3.18 7.73
C LEU A 158 22.63 -1.85 7.01
N SER A 159 22.00 -0.89 7.70
CA SER A 159 21.68 0.41 7.11
C SER A 159 22.93 1.17 6.67
N THR A 160 23.96 1.19 7.52
CA THR A 160 25.24 1.85 7.23
C THR A 160 25.94 1.22 6.03
N ARG A 161 26.02 -0.12 6.00
CA ARG A 161 26.64 -0.86 4.89
C ARG A 161 25.88 -0.67 3.59
N MET A 162 24.54 -0.69 3.61
CA MET A 162 23.74 -0.41 2.41
C MET A 162 24.01 0.98 1.85
N VAL A 163 24.04 2.02 2.69
CA VAL A 163 24.36 3.39 2.25
C VAL A 163 25.76 3.47 1.64
N MET A 164 26.76 2.85 2.28
CA MET A 164 28.14 2.81 1.78
C MET A 164 28.25 2.07 0.45
N ASP A 165 27.62 0.91 0.34
CA ASP A 165 27.74 0.05 -0.84
C ASP A 165 26.97 0.62 -2.05
N VAL A 166 25.82 1.26 -1.81
CA VAL A 166 25.09 2.02 -2.84
C VAL A 166 25.91 3.24 -3.27
N GLY A 167 26.40 4.03 -2.32
CA GLY A 167 27.19 5.23 -2.61
C GLY A 167 28.52 4.96 -3.32
N SER A 168 29.12 3.81 -3.10
CA SER A 168 30.35 3.38 -3.81
C SER A 168 30.09 2.65 -5.14
N GLY A 169 28.82 2.46 -5.54
CA GLY A 169 28.46 1.78 -6.78
C GLY A 169 28.65 0.26 -6.76
N LYS A 170 28.76 -0.37 -5.60
CA LYS A 170 28.81 -1.83 -5.47
C LYS A 170 27.49 -2.49 -5.82
N VAL A 171 26.37 -1.83 -5.54
CA VAL A 171 25.03 -2.31 -5.91
C VAL A 171 24.73 -1.85 -7.32
N LYS A 172 24.60 -2.80 -8.25
CA LYS A 172 24.27 -2.54 -9.67
C LYS A 172 22.87 -3.06 -9.93
N TRP A 173 21.95 -2.19 -10.30
CA TRP A 173 20.56 -2.47 -10.66
C TRP A 173 20.27 -2.17 -12.11
#